data_503d8fd58f7a4f5e9ebcae8155c4c857
#
_entry.id   503d8fd58f7a4f5e9ebcae8155c4c857
#
_cell.length_a   1.000
_cell.length_b   1.000
_cell.length_c   1.000
_cell.angle_alpha   90.00
_cell.angle_beta   90.00
_cell.angle_gamma   90.00
#
_symmetry.space_group_name_H-M   'P 1'
#
loop_
_entity.id
_entity.type
_entity.pdbx_description
1 polymer ?
#
loop_
_entity_poly.entity_id
_entity_poly.type
_entity_poly.pdbx_seq_one_letter_code
_entity_poly.pdbx_strand_id
1 'polypeptide(L)'
;MKPFVNLLFVLFYTISFSQSITKDFKQYSGFFNFYYDSSSDKVYLEIDNLDKEFLYISSLASGVGSNDIGLDRGQLGGERVVKFSKYGNKILLIQPNLRYRAVSQNDLEKRSVEQAFAKSVIYGFKIVEQKENKYIVDLTPFLMLDRHSVAKRLKSSNQGTYKVDKTKSAIELERTKAFP
;
A
#
# COMPACT_ATOMS: atom_id res chain seq x y z
N MET A 1 19.61 -28.76 64.81
CA MET A 1 18.51 -28.04 64.18
C MET A 1 19.11 -27.17 63.08
N LYS A 2 18.91 -27.50 61.82
CA LYS A 2 19.36 -26.65 60.68
C LYS A 2 18.20 -25.81 60.19
N PRO A 3 18.35 -24.49 60.00
CA PRO A 3 17.29 -23.68 59.47
C PRO A 3 17.15 -23.90 57.95
N PHE A 4 15.94 -24.23 57.51
CA PHE A 4 15.55 -24.26 56.10
C PHE A 4 15.38 -22.82 55.62
N VAL A 5 16.24 -22.37 54.71
CA VAL A 5 16.09 -21.07 54.02
C VAL A 5 15.21 -21.33 52.79
N ASN A 6 13.93 -20.90 52.86
CA ASN A 6 13.05 -20.88 51.72
C ASN A 6 13.40 -19.69 50.79
N LEU A 7 14.04 -20.00 49.68
CA LEU A 7 14.33 -19.01 48.62
C LEU A 7 13.06 -18.82 47.77
N LEU A 8 12.32 -17.75 48.02
CA LEU A 8 11.14 -17.39 47.24
C LEU A 8 11.60 -16.74 45.92
N PHE A 9 11.56 -17.50 44.80
CA PHE A 9 11.83 -17.00 43.48
C PHE A 9 10.59 -16.21 42.98
N VAL A 10 10.63 -14.88 43.07
CA VAL A 10 9.61 -14.01 42.48
C VAL A 10 9.94 -13.83 41.00
N LEU A 11 9.21 -14.54 40.13
CA LEU A 11 9.26 -14.32 38.67
C LEU A 11 8.63 -12.98 38.35
N PHE A 12 9.44 -11.97 38.10
CA PHE A 12 8.99 -10.74 37.48
C PHE A 12 8.69 -10.99 35.99
N TYR A 13 7.41 -11.15 35.64
CA TYR A 13 6.95 -11.06 34.27
C TYR A 13 7.02 -9.59 33.84
N THR A 14 8.06 -9.20 33.11
CA THR A 14 8.08 -7.91 32.42
C THR A 14 7.20 -8.03 31.18
N ILE A 15 5.98 -7.49 31.27
CA ILE A 15 5.11 -7.30 30.10
C ILE A 15 5.73 -6.17 29.30
N SER A 16 6.53 -6.53 28.27
CA SER A 16 7.01 -5.57 27.28
C SER A 16 5.83 -5.14 26.40
N PHE A 17 5.22 -4.02 26.72
CA PHE A 17 4.30 -3.35 25.79
C PHE A 17 5.13 -2.88 24.59
N SER A 18 5.06 -3.61 23.48
CA SER A 18 5.60 -3.12 22.21
C SER A 18 4.81 -1.87 21.81
N GLN A 19 5.49 -0.73 21.86
CA GLN A 19 4.93 0.56 21.48
C GLN A 19 4.75 0.58 19.96
N SER A 20 3.60 1.06 19.46
CA SER A 20 3.36 1.18 18.02
C SER A 20 4.37 2.11 17.37
N ILE A 21 4.87 1.72 16.19
CA ILE A 21 5.77 2.57 15.38
C ILE A 21 5.12 3.91 15.02
N THR A 22 3.80 3.96 14.93
CA THR A 22 3.04 5.16 14.53
C THR A 22 2.64 6.05 15.69
N LYS A 23 3.07 5.76 16.93
CA LYS A 23 2.61 6.49 18.14
C LYS A 23 2.84 7.99 18.07
N ASP A 24 4.00 8.39 17.56
CA ASP A 24 4.42 9.79 17.51
C ASP A 24 4.20 10.44 16.13
N PHE A 25 3.55 9.73 15.21
CA PHE A 25 3.29 10.21 13.86
C PHE A 25 1.98 10.96 13.77
N LYS A 26 1.91 11.92 12.86
CA LYS A 26 0.67 12.64 12.60
C LYS A 26 -0.33 11.73 11.90
N GLN A 27 -1.45 11.45 12.55
CA GLN A 27 -2.52 10.61 12.03
C GLN A 27 -3.52 11.40 11.19
N TYR A 28 -3.96 10.78 10.10
CA TYR A 28 -5.05 11.22 9.24
C TYR A 28 -6.08 10.09 9.16
N SER A 29 -7.29 10.34 9.62
CA SER A 29 -8.35 9.33 9.70
C SER A 29 -9.35 9.48 8.57
N GLY A 30 -9.80 8.34 7.99
CA GLY A 30 -10.78 8.28 6.91
C GLY A 30 -10.99 6.85 6.43
N PHE A 31 -11.42 6.66 5.18
CA PHE A 31 -11.63 5.33 4.57
C PHE A 31 -10.44 4.40 4.74
N PHE A 32 -9.22 4.93 4.61
CA PHE A 32 -7.98 4.37 5.11
C PHE A 32 -7.35 5.37 6.06
N ASN A 33 -6.94 4.91 7.24
CA ASN A 33 -6.08 5.71 8.11
C ASN A 33 -4.66 5.72 7.54
N PHE A 34 -4.02 6.88 7.55
CA PHE A 34 -2.60 6.95 7.27
C PHE A 34 -1.88 7.82 8.29
N TYR A 35 -0.59 7.61 8.40
CA TYR A 35 0.29 8.29 9.34
C TYR A 35 1.46 8.92 8.58
N TYR A 36 1.85 10.10 8.99
CA TYR A 36 3.01 10.77 8.43
C TYR A 36 4.09 10.95 9.48
N ASP A 37 5.27 10.42 9.18
CA ASP A 37 6.49 10.62 9.94
C ASP A 37 7.27 11.80 9.35
N SER A 38 7.25 12.94 10.04
CA SER A 38 7.96 14.16 9.62
C SER A 38 9.48 14.07 9.75
N SER A 39 9.97 13.11 10.53
CA SER A 39 11.42 12.94 10.73
C SER A 39 12.09 12.25 9.54
N SER A 40 11.38 11.37 8.86
CA SER A 40 11.88 10.58 7.73
C SER A 40 11.14 10.83 6.41
N ASP A 41 10.18 11.79 6.40
CA ASP A 41 9.32 12.12 5.25
C ASP A 41 8.60 10.88 4.67
N LYS A 42 8.02 10.06 5.55
CA LYS A 42 7.35 8.82 5.19
C LYS A 42 5.87 8.83 5.48
N VAL A 43 5.12 8.18 4.60
CA VAL A 43 3.70 7.89 4.79
C VAL A 43 3.51 6.41 5.04
N TYR A 44 2.80 6.09 6.11
CA TYR A 44 2.41 4.74 6.47
C TYR A 44 0.90 4.57 6.31
N LEU A 45 0.47 3.49 5.72
CA LEU A 45 -0.95 3.15 5.53
C LEU A 45 -1.36 2.09 6.55
N GLU A 46 -2.47 2.32 7.24
CA GLU A 46 -3.13 1.30 8.04
C GLU A 46 -4.15 0.54 7.18
N ILE A 47 -4.02 -0.78 7.15
CA ILE A 47 -4.90 -1.68 6.42
C ILE A 47 -5.56 -2.60 7.45
N ASP A 48 -6.85 -2.46 7.64
CA ASP A 48 -7.67 -3.22 8.60
C ASP A 48 -8.66 -4.17 7.90
N ASN A 49 -8.92 -3.97 6.62
CA ASN A 49 -9.86 -4.75 5.82
C ASN A 49 -9.13 -5.43 4.66
N LEU A 50 -8.73 -6.69 4.88
CA LEU A 50 -8.20 -7.53 3.81
C LEU A 50 -9.33 -8.09 2.95
N ASP A 51 -9.01 -8.33 1.67
CA ASP A 51 -9.87 -8.95 0.66
C ASP A 51 -11.17 -8.20 0.34
N LYS A 52 -11.35 -6.99 0.87
CA LYS A 52 -12.44 -6.08 0.52
C LYS A 52 -12.05 -5.26 -0.71
N GLU A 53 -12.90 -5.26 -1.71
CA GLU A 53 -12.69 -4.51 -2.95
C GLU A 53 -12.96 -3.00 -2.76
N PHE A 54 -12.15 -2.17 -3.40
CA PHE A 54 -12.31 -0.72 -3.45
C PHE A 54 -11.82 -0.15 -4.77
N LEU A 55 -12.23 1.08 -5.08
CA LEU A 55 -11.82 1.77 -6.30
C LEU A 55 -10.46 2.44 -6.11
N TYR A 56 -9.55 2.18 -7.06
CA TYR A 56 -8.26 2.84 -7.16
C TYR A 56 -8.15 3.61 -8.48
N ILE A 57 -7.83 4.90 -8.38
CA ILE A 57 -7.62 5.78 -9.53
C ILE A 57 -6.31 6.54 -9.34
N SER A 58 -5.53 6.69 -10.41
CA SER A 58 -4.42 7.63 -10.47
C SER A 58 -4.77 8.79 -11.39
N SER A 59 -4.41 10.02 -11.03
CA SER A 59 -4.66 11.20 -11.84
C SER A 59 -3.48 12.15 -11.81
N LEU A 60 -3.35 12.99 -12.83
CA LEU A 60 -2.36 14.06 -12.90
C LEU A 60 -2.98 15.36 -12.35
N ALA A 61 -2.44 15.86 -11.24
CA ALA A 61 -2.83 17.17 -10.71
C ALA A 61 -2.30 18.32 -11.57
N SER A 62 -1.15 18.11 -12.24
CA SER A 62 -0.50 19.08 -13.14
C SER A 62 -0.01 18.37 -14.38
N GLY A 63 0.02 19.06 -15.53
CA GLY A 63 0.63 18.55 -16.75
C GLY A 63 2.15 18.43 -16.60
N VAL A 64 2.78 17.61 -17.44
CA VAL A 64 4.22 17.33 -17.39
C VAL A 64 5.04 18.26 -18.32
N GLY A 65 4.43 19.30 -18.88
CA GLY A 65 5.11 20.29 -19.71
C GLY A 65 5.40 19.84 -21.15
N SER A 66 4.83 18.73 -21.61
CA SER A 66 4.95 18.26 -22.99
C SER A 66 3.58 17.78 -23.49
N ASN A 67 3.05 18.44 -24.52
CA ASN A 67 1.78 18.06 -25.15
C ASN A 67 1.89 16.77 -25.98
N ASP A 68 3.11 16.43 -26.44
CA ASP A 68 3.33 15.33 -27.38
C ASP A 68 3.20 13.95 -26.72
N ILE A 69 3.23 13.87 -25.41
CA ILE A 69 3.16 12.60 -24.68
C ILE A 69 1.76 12.30 -24.11
N GLY A 70 0.78 13.21 -24.36
CA GLY A 70 -0.62 13.03 -23.98
C GLY A 70 -0.82 12.88 -22.47
N LEU A 71 -0.15 13.72 -21.67
CA LEU A 71 -0.26 13.76 -20.22
C LEU A 71 -0.63 15.18 -19.76
N ASP A 72 -1.92 15.48 -19.84
CA ASP A 72 -2.47 16.79 -19.50
C ASP A 72 -2.89 16.89 -18.03
N ARG A 73 -3.00 18.12 -17.54
CA ARG A 73 -3.53 18.40 -16.21
C ARG A 73 -4.95 17.87 -16.05
N GLY A 74 -5.22 17.21 -14.93
CA GLY A 74 -6.53 16.66 -14.60
C GLY A 74 -6.86 15.36 -15.33
N GLN A 75 -5.93 14.82 -16.13
CA GLN A 75 -6.14 13.53 -16.79
C GLN A 75 -6.26 12.42 -15.77
N LEU A 76 -7.35 11.67 -15.84
CA LEU A 76 -7.53 10.44 -15.08
C LEU A 76 -6.73 9.32 -15.76
N GLY A 77 -6.00 8.56 -14.97
CA GLY A 77 -5.52 7.24 -15.35
C GLY A 77 -6.68 6.24 -15.34
N GLY A 78 -6.42 5.00 -15.73
CA GLY A 78 -7.44 3.97 -15.70
C GLY A 78 -7.89 3.69 -14.26
N GLU A 79 -9.21 3.67 -14.06
CA GLU A 79 -9.84 3.20 -12.83
C GLU A 79 -9.69 1.69 -12.71
N ARG A 80 -9.53 1.22 -11.48
CA ARG A 80 -9.36 -0.19 -11.17
C ARG A 80 -10.08 -0.55 -9.89
N VAL A 81 -10.80 -1.65 -9.90
CA VAL A 81 -11.24 -2.29 -8.67
C VAL A 81 -10.06 -3.11 -8.15
N VAL A 82 -9.68 -2.88 -6.90
CA VAL A 82 -8.53 -3.52 -6.28
C VAL A 82 -8.87 -3.97 -4.86
N LYS A 83 -8.02 -4.83 -4.31
CA LYS A 83 -8.10 -5.24 -2.91
C LYS A 83 -6.72 -5.46 -2.32
N PHE A 84 -6.62 -5.34 -1.01
CA PHE A 84 -5.44 -5.77 -0.27
C PHE A 84 -5.58 -7.23 0.14
N SER A 85 -4.55 -8.03 -0.10
CA SER A 85 -4.50 -9.43 0.34
C SER A 85 -3.15 -9.74 0.98
N LYS A 86 -3.16 -10.50 2.08
CA LYS A 86 -1.93 -10.87 2.79
C LYS A 86 -1.30 -12.11 2.17
N TYR A 87 -0.01 -12.05 1.91
CA TYR A 87 0.82 -13.16 1.45
C TYR A 87 2.13 -13.18 2.25
N GLY A 88 2.21 -14.11 3.20
CA GLY A 88 3.35 -14.18 4.11
C GLY A 88 3.57 -12.86 4.85
N ASN A 89 4.75 -12.26 4.70
CA ASN A 89 5.13 -10.97 5.33
C ASN A 89 4.90 -9.75 4.41
N LYS A 90 3.92 -9.85 3.51
CA LYS A 90 3.58 -8.76 2.57
C LYS A 90 2.07 -8.60 2.46
N ILE A 91 1.66 -7.36 2.19
CA ILE A 91 0.32 -7.05 1.70
C ILE A 91 0.44 -6.75 0.21
N LEU A 92 -0.31 -7.46 -0.61
CA LEU A 92 -0.36 -7.23 -2.06
C LEU A 92 -1.59 -6.40 -2.41
N LEU A 93 -1.40 -5.36 -3.22
CA LEU A 93 -2.48 -4.65 -3.90
C LEU A 93 -2.79 -5.39 -5.19
N ILE A 94 -3.95 -6.01 -5.25
CA ILE A 94 -4.34 -6.93 -6.31
C ILE A 94 -5.54 -6.36 -7.05
N GLN A 95 -5.46 -6.36 -8.38
CA GLN A 95 -6.61 -6.15 -9.25
C GLN A 95 -7.18 -7.54 -9.61
N PRO A 96 -8.39 -7.91 -9.13
CA PRO A 96 -9.03 -9.15 -9.50
C PRO A 96 -9.42 -9.14 -10.99
N ASN A 97 -9.56 -10.30 -11.59
CA ASN A 97 -10.14 -10.41 -12.91
C ASN A 97 -11.67 -10.33 -12.79
N LEU A 98 -12.25 -9.21 -13.18
CA LEU A 98 -13.70 -9.00 -13.17
C LEU A 98 -14.36 -9.25 -14.54
N ARG A 99 -13.56 -9.46 -15.58
CA ARG A 99 -14.05 -9.61 -16.95
C ARG A 99 -14.55 -11.04 -17.25
N TYR A 100 -13.84 -12.03 -16.72
CA TYR A 100 -14.15 -13.44 -16.95
C TYR A 100 -14.56 -14.10 -15.65
N ARG A 101 -15.77 -14.66 -15.60
CA ARG A 101 -16.33 -15.29 -14.41
C ARG A 101 -17.02 -16.59 -14.80
N ALA A 102 -16.88 -17.61 -13.99
CA ALA A 102 -17.73 -18.80 -14.06
C ALA A 102 -18.97 -18.58 -13.19
N VAL A 103 -20.14 -18.52 -13.81
CA VAL A 103 -21.45 -18.55 -13.13
C VAL A 103 -21.89 -20.02 -13.03
N SER A 104 -21.31 -20.74 -12.10
CA SER A 104 -21.50 -22.19 -11.94
C SER A 104 -21.49 -22.58 -10.47
N GLN A 105 -22.14 -23.67 -10.10
CA GLN A 105 -22.00 -24.30 -8.79
C GLN A 105 -20.82 -25.29 -8.75
N ASN A 106 -20.20 -25.55 -9.89
CA ASN A 106 -19.05 -26.43 -10.01
C ASN A 106 -17.75 -25.68 -9.68
N ASP A 107 -17.08 -26.06 -8.60
CA ASP A 107 -15.83 -25.42 -8.15
C ASP A 107 -14.64 -25.68 -9.10
N LEU A 108 -14.65 -26.76 -9.88
CA LEU A 108 -13.64 -27.02 -10.90
C LEU A 108 -13.74 -26.02 -12.06
N GLU A 109 -14.94 -25.64 -12.47
CA GLU A 109 -15.15 -24.62 -13.49
C GLU A 109 -14.70 -23.25 -12.99
N LYS A 110 -15.06 -22.85 -11.77
CA LYS A 110 -14.57 -21.62 -11.14
C LYS A 110 -13.05 -21.59 -11.10
N ARG A 111 -12.45 -22.68 -10.62
CA ARG A 111 -10.98 -22.81 -10.55
C ARG A 111 -10.33 -22.77 -11.93
N SER A 112 -10.93 -23.37 -12.95
CA SER A 112 -10.44 -23.31 -14.32
C SER A 112 -10.38 -21.86 -14.83
N VAL A 113 -11.43 -21.05 -14.59
CA VAL A 113 -11.44 -19.64 -14.96
C VAL A 113 -10.38 -18.85 -14.18
N GLU A 114 -10.22 -19.07 -12.87
CA GLU A 114 -9.19 -18.41 -12.06
C GLU A 114 -7.77 -18.75 -12.54
N GLN A 115 -7.54 -19.97 -12.99
CA GLN A 115 -6.24 -20.40 -13.51
C GLN A 115 -5.98 -19.88 -14.93
N ALA A 116 -7.02 -19.78 -15.75
CA ALA A 116 -6.91 -19.28 -17.14
C ALA A 116 -6.73 -17.74 -17.20
N PHE A 117 -7.32 -17.01 -16.24
CA PHE A 117 -7.35 -15.54 -16.24
C PHE A 117 -6.76 -14.98 -14.94
N ALA A 118 -5.46 -14.81 -14.95
CA ALA A 118 -4.72 -14.36 -13.77
C ALA A 118 -5.15 -12.96 -13.30
N LYS A 119 -5.19 -12.80 -11.97
CA LYS A 119 -5.27 -11.50 -11.30
C LYS A 119 -3.95 -10.75 -11.46
N SER A 120 -3.99 -9.41 -11.52
CA SER A 120 -2.80 -8.58 -11.59
C SER A 120 -2.36 -8.12 -10.22
N VAL A 121 -1.10 -8.32 -9.87
CA VAL A 121 -0.49 -7.71 -8.68
C VAL A 121 0.07 -6.35 -9.07
N ILE A 122 -0.52 -5.28 -8.52
CA ILE A 122 -0.11 -3.90 -8.80
C ILE A 122 1.12 -3.51 -8.00
N TYR A 123 1.15 -3.90 -6.72
CA TYR A 123 2.26 -3.62 -5.81
C TYR A 123 2.28 -4.58 -4.61
N GLY A 124 3.45 -4.73 -4.00
CA GLY A 124 3.66 -5.49 -2.78
C GLY A 124 4.28 -4.63 -1.68
N PHE A 125 3.56 -4.45 -0.58
CA PHE A 125 3.99 -3.69 0.59
C PHE A 125 4.59 -4.63 1.62
N LYS A 126 5.75 -4.28 2.18
CA LYS A 126 6.29 -4.95 3.35
C LYS A 126 5.49 -4.52 4.58
N ILE A 127 5.07 -5.48 5.40
CA ILE A 127 4.45 -5.20 6.70
C ILE A 127 5.54 -4.65 7.62
N VAL A 128 5.31 -3.46 8.17
CA VAL A 128 6.19 -2.80 9.13
C VAL A 128 5.79 -3.15 10.55
N GLU A 129 4.47 -3.16 10.80
CA GLU A 129 3.88 -3.56 12.08
C GLU A 129 2.57 -4.30 11.82
N GLN A 130 2.27 -5.27 12.68
CA GLN A 130 0.99 -5.95 12.73
C GLN A 130 0.49 -5.98 14.16
N LYS A 131 -0.74 -5.49 14.37
CA LYS A 131 -1.47 -5.61 15.63
C LYS A 131 -2.86 -6.13 15.35
N GLU A 132 -3.19 -7.29 15.92
CA GLU A 132 -4.47 -7.96 15.67
C GLU A 132 -4.72 -8.10 14.16
N ASN A 133 -5.80 -7.49 13.64
CA ASN A 133 -6.17 -7.50 12.22
C ASN A 133 -5.73 -6.23 11.46
N LYS A 134 -4.90 -5.38 12.07
CA LYS A 134 -4.38 -4.16 11.46
C LYS A 134 -2.94 -4.32 11.01
N TYR A 135 -2.66 -3.86 9.82
CA TYR A 135 -1.34 -3.93 9.19
C TYR A 135 -0.88 -2.53 8.85
N ILE A 136 0.29 -2.16 9.35
CA ILE A 136 0.94 -0.91 8.96
C ILE A 136 1.97 -1.22 7.87
N VAL A 137 1.90 -0.52 6.77
CA VAL A 137 2.82 -0.67 5.64
C VAL A 137 3.41 0.68 5.25
N ASP A 138 4.69 0.70 4.79
CA ASP A 138 5.31 1.91 4.22
C ASP A 138 4.74 2.15 2.81
N LEU A 139 3.92 3.19 2.68
CA LEU A 139 3.28 3.61 1.42
C LEU A 139 4.21 4.46 0.55
N THR A 140 5.23 5.08 1.12
CA THR A 140 6.11 6.05 0.45
C THR A 140 6.71 5.52 -0.86
N PRO A 141 7.29 4.31 -0.92
CA PRO A 141 7.85 3.81 -2.17
C PRO A 141 6.83 3.67 -3.30
N PHE A 142 5.58 3.37 -2.96
CA PHE A 142 4.48 3.26 -3.93
C PHE A 142 4.07 4.64 -4.47
N LEU A 143 4.01 5.65 -3.61
CA LEU A 143 3.68 7.03 -3.99
C LEU A 143 4.75 7.64 -4.90
N MET A 144 6.02 7.23 -4.73
CA MET A 144 7.18 7.71 -5.51
C MET A 144 7.41 6.94 -6.82
N LEU A 145 6.42 6.20 -7.31
CA LEU A 145 6.51 5.51 -8.60
C LEU A 145 6.06 6.42 -9.76
N ASP A 146 6.63 6.21 -10.95
CA ASP A 146 6.13 6.77 -12.21
C ASP A 146 4.81 6.10 -12.62
N ARG A 147 3.71 6.50 -11.95
CA ARG A 147 2.38 5.90 -12.12
C ARG A 147 1.76 6.15 -13.50
N HIS A 148 2.18 7.22 -14.17
CA HIS A 148 1.68 7.61 -15.48
C HIS A 148 2.62 7.19 -16.61
N SER A 149 3.70 6.47 -16.28
CA SER A 149 4.71 6.01 -17.25
C SER A 149 5.31 7.17 -18.06
N VAL A 150 5.56 8.31 -17.41
CA VAL A 150 6.13 9.52 -18.04
C VAL A 150 7.46 9.19 -18.72
N ALA A 151 8.36 8.51 -18.01
CA ALA A 151 9.66 8.12 -18.55
C ALA A 151 9.54 7.22 -19.80
N LYS A 152 8.60 6.27 -19.80
CA LYS A 152 8.34 5.40 -20.95
C LYS A 152 7.76 6.19 -22.12
N ARG A 153 6.85 7.12 -21.90
CA ARG A 153 6.23 7.96 -22.93
C ARG A 153 7.27 8.88 -23.60
N LEU A 154 8.10 9.55 -22.79
CA LEU A 154 9.18 10.39 -23.29
C LEU A 154 10.15 9.57 -24.17
N LYS A 155 10.52 8.37 -23.74
CA LYS A 155 11.38 7.48 -24.53
C LYS A 155 10.72 7.07 -25.86
N SER A 156 9.44 6.68 -25.86
CA SER A 156 8.74 6.28 -27.06
C SER A 156 8.49 7.43 -28.05
N SER A 157 8.47 8.66 -27.57
CA SER A 157 8.37 9.88 -28.37
C SER A 157 9.73 10.48 -28.76
N ASN A 158 10.84 9.73 -28.58
CA ASN A 158 12.22 10.15 -28.89
C ASN A 158 12.65 11.43 -28.14
N GLN A 159 12.05 11.73 -26.98
CA GLN A 159 12.37 12.90 -26.15
C GLN A 159 13.39 12.61 -25.06
N GLY A 160 14.14 11.50 -25.17
CA GLY A 160 15.19 11.10 -24.25
C GLY A 160 14.80 9.95 -23.31
N THR A 161 15.78 9.52 -22.52
CA THR A 161 15.61 8.44 -21.54
C THR A 161 15.73 9.02 -20.12
N TYR A 162 14.66 8.88 -19.34
CA TYR A 162 14.56 9.44 -18.00
C TYR A 162 14.18 8.36 -16.99
N LYS A 163 14.40 8.67 -15.72
CA LYS A 163 13.93 7.89 -14.56
C LYS A 163 13.45 8.84 -13.47
N VAL A 164 12.56 8.36 -12.61
CA VAL A 164 12.16 9.13 -11.43
C VAL A 164 13.37 9.34 -10.52
N ASP A 165 13.60 10.58 -10.14
CA ASP A 165 14.60 10.97 -9.16
C ASP A 165 13.93 11.22 -7.81
N LYS A 166 14.07 10.26 -6.89
CA LYS A 166 13.44 10.34 -5.57
C LYS A 166 13.95 11.49 -4.72
N THR A 167 15.17 11.99 -4.98
CA THR A 167 15.74 13.13 -4.24
C THR A 167 15.10 14.47 -4.65
N LYS A 168 14.41 14.48 -5.80
CA LYS A 168 13.66 15.62 -6.34
C LYS A 168 12.16 15.42 -6.29
N SER A 169 11.71 14.42 -5.54
CA SER A 169 10.29 14.06 -5.38
C SER A 169 9.88 14.25 -3.92
N ALA A 170 8.71 14.78 -3.69
CA ALA A 170 8.16 15.01 -2.37
C ALA A 170 6.67 14.67 -2.32
N ILE A 171 6.16 14.43 -1.10
CA ILE A 171 4.74 14.21 -0.85
C ILE A 171 4.10 15.56 -0.52
N GLU A 172 3.05 15.92 -1.28
CA GLU A 172 2.26 17.13 -1.06
C GLU A 172 1.26 16.92 0.07
N LEU A 173 1.70 17.10 1.31
CA LEU A 173 0.87 16.82 2.50
C LEU A 173 -0.35 17.72 2.63
N GLU A 174 -0.28 18.97 2.18
CA GLU A 174 -1.42 19.90 2.27
C GLU A 174 -2.62 19.40 1.45
N ARG A 175 -2.34 18.68 0.36
CA ARG A 175 -3.34 18.10 -0.53
C ARG A 175 -3.59 16.62 -0.27
N THR A 176 -2.81 15.98 0.59
CA THR A 176 -3.01 14.57 0.97
C THR A 176 -4.09 14.47 2.04
N LYS A 177 -5.22 13.85 1.70
CA LYS A 177 -6.39 13.76 2.57
C LYS A 177 -6.82 12.30 2.73
N ALA A 178 -7.27 11.96 3.93
CA ALA A 178 -8.09 10.80 4.17
C ALA A 178 -9.57 11.21 3.99
N PHE A 179 -10.30 10.48 3.16
CA PHE A 179 -11.73 10.69 2.96
C PHE A 179 -12.53 9.75 3.86
N PRO A 180 -13.73 10.16 4.34
CA PRO A 180 -14.61 9.31 5.14
C PRO A 180 -15.10 8.08 4.40
#